data_fd733f294949fd667964d5f4faa1cba5
#
_entry.id   fd733f294949fd667964d5f4faa1cba5
#
_cell.length_a   1.000
_cell.length_b   1.000
_cell.length_c   1.000
_cell.angle_alpha   90.00
_cell.angle_beta   90.00
_cell.angle_gamma   90.00
#
_symmetry.space_group_name_H-M   'P 1'
#
loop_
_entity.id
_entity.type
_entity.pdbx_description
1 polymer ?
#
loop_
_entity_poly.entity_id
_entity_poly.type
_entity_poly.pdbx_seq_one_letter_code
_entity_poly.pdbx_strand_id
1 'polypeptide(L)'
;MGDNEMTKMPPKQKIKGKNRNARYIGRKMLTDLETGEQFEAQTIIKTIGDKDFKKLFIGAILDKIDAFSTAKLKFILWLIENADKQNRIIGTFKQLSDASGVSFATVARLMPMLREADILRLKSPSVYIINPDLVTSVSSNNRQALLVRYKEIESKK
;
A
#
# COMPACT_ATOMS: atom_id res chain seq x y z
N MET A 1 -56.96 -14.55 -23.25
CA MET A 1 -56.25 -15.44 -22.30
C MET A 1 -54.76 -15.27 -22.56
N GLY A 2 -54.15 -14.46 -21.78
CA GLY A 2 -52.72 -14.20 -21.93
C GLY A 2 -51.91 -15.16 -21.11
N ASP A 3 -51.13 -15.98 -21.76
CA ASP A 3 -50.16 -16.85 -21.09
C ASP A 3 -49.03 -15.99 -20.55
N ASN A 4 -48.97 -15.97 -19.22
CA ASN A 4 -47.99 -15.25 -18.43
C ASN A 4 -46.71 -16.09 -18.46
N GLU A 5 -45.90 -15.96 -19.52
CA GLU A 5 -44.55 -16.53 -19.50
C GLU A 5 -43.72 -15.75 -18.49
N MET A 6 -43.69 -16.27 -17.26
CA MET A 6 -42.68 -15.92 -16.29
C MET A 6 -41.32 -16.20 -16.89
N THR A 7 -40.64 -15.13 -17.32
CA THR A 7 -39.27 -15.21 -17.81
C THR A 7 -38.37 -15.79 -16.72
N LYS A 8 -38.04 -17.09 -16.87
CA LYS A 8 -37.09 -17.77 -15.99
C LYS A 8 -35.80 -16.98 -15.94
N MET A 9 -35.46 -16.47 -14.74
CA MET A 9 -34.14 -15.90 -14.49
C MET A 9 -33.05 -16.85 -14.98
N PRO A 10 -32.07 -16.38 -15.75
CA PRO A 10 -30.94 -17.20 -16.12
C PRO A 10 -30.17 -17.63 -14.85
N PRO A 11 -29.65 -18.86 -14.84
CA PRO A 11 -28.97 -19.36 -13.66
C PRO A 11 -27.77 -18.48 -13.32
N LYS A 12 -27.59 -18.19 -12.03
CA LYS A 12 -26.45 -17.45 -11.51
C LYS A 12 -25.16 -18.14 -11.98
N GLN A 13 -24.55 -17.63 -13.02
CA GLN A 13 -23.21 -18.09 -13.42
C GLN A 13 -22.23 -17.72 -12.30
N LYS A 14 -21.75 -18.74 -11.60
CA LYS A 14 -20.61 -18.61 -10.70
C LYS A 14 -19.40 -18.24 -11.55
N ILE A 15 -18.96 -16.99 -11.48
CA ILE A 15 -17.70 -16.55 -12.06
C ILE A 15 -16.61 -17.29 -11.29
N LYS A 16 -16.15 -18.44 -11.84
CA LYS A 16 -14.97 -19.14 -11.37
C LYS A 16 -13.73 -18.37 -11.82
N GLY A 17 -13.33 -17.40 -11.03
CA GLY A 17 -12.08 -16.70 -11.21
C GLY A 17 -11.79 -15.89 -9.96
N LYS A 18 -10.72 -16.23 -9.25
CA LYS A 18 -10.21 -15.47 -8.11
C LYS A 18 -9.66 -14.10 -8.56
N ASN A 19 -10.49 -13.27 -9.17
CA ASN A 19 -10.11 -11.91 -9.46
C ASN A 19 -10.43 -11.07 -8.22
N ARG A 20 -9.49 -11.02 -7.26
CA ARG A 20 -9.63 -10.31 -5.99
C ARG A 20 -9.88 -8.80 -6.17
N ASN A 21 -9.76 -8.30 -7.38
CA ASN A 21 -9.87 -6.88 -7.72
C ASN A 21 -11.18 -6.50 -8.42
N ALA A 22 -12.11 -7.44 -8.57
CA ALA A 22 -13.42 -7.17 -9.15
C ALA A 22 -14.50 -7.19 -8.07
N ARG A 23 -15.24 -6.09 -7.93
CA ARG A 23 -16.38 -5.98 -7.04
C ARG A 23 -17.66 -5.84 -7.84
N TYR A 24 -18.63 -6.74 -7.61
CA TYR A 24 -19.97 -6.59 -8.11
C TYR A 24 -20.70 -5.51 -7.34
N ILE A 25 -21.26 -4.52 -8.04
CA ILE A 25 -21.97 -3.39 -7.41
C ILE A 25 -23.49 -3.59 -7.50
N GLY A 26 -23.97 -4.31 -8.47
CA GLY A 26 -25.40 -4.51 -8.69
C GLY A 26 -25.79 -4.49 -10.16
N ARG A 27 -27.10 -4.47 -10.39
CA ARG A 27 -27.67 -4.38 -11.72
C ARG A 27 -28.11 -2.95 -11.99
N LYS A 28 -27.96 -2.50 -13.23
CA LYS A 28 -28.47 -1.22 -13.70
C LYS A 28 -29.23 -1.42 -14.99
N MET A 29 -30.34 -0.72 -15.12
CA MET A 29 -31.03 -0.58 -16.40
C MET A 29 -30.27 0.44 -17.25
N LEU A 30 -29.85 0.02 -18.40
CA LEU A 30 -29.25 0.89 -19.42
C LEU A 30 -30.21 1.02 -20.61
N THR A 31 -30.24 2.18 -21.18
CA THR A 31 -31.03 2.44 -22.39
C THR A 31 -30.05 2.67 -23.53
N ASP A 32 -30.22 1.94 -24.62
CA ASP A 32 -29.53 2.23 -25.85
C ASP A 32 -30.07 3.53 -26.41
N LEU A 33 -29.21 4.51 -26.61
CA LEU A 33 -29.60 5.85 -27.09
C LEU A 33 -29.97 5.87 -28.58
N GLU A 34 -29.56 4.86 -29.35
CA GLU A 34 -29.85 4.77 -30.77
C GLU A 34 -31.17 4.04 -31.03
N THR A 35 -31.41 2.96 -30.32
CA THR A 35 -32.60 2.11 -30.49
C THR A 35 -33.71 2.37 -29.49
N GLY A 36 -33.41 3.00 -28.37
CA GLY A 36 -34.34 3.22 -27.25
C GLY A 36 -34.62 1.94 -26.42
N GLU A 37 -33.98 0.82 -26.72
CA GLU A 37 -34.14 -0.42 -26.01
C GLU A 37 -33.54 -0.35 -24.59
N GLN A 38 -34.25 -0.94 -23.63
CA GLN A 38 -33.79 -1.03 -22.26
C GLN A 38 -33.29 -2.45 -21.98
N PHE A 39 -32.10 -2.55 -21.42
CA PHE A 39 -31.54 -3.85 -21.02
C PHE A 39 -30.91 -3.77 -19.64
N GLU A 40 -30.98 -4.87 -18.94
CA GLU A 40 -30.38 -5.00 -17.61
C GLU A 40 -28.90 -5.38 -17.74
N ALA A 41 -28.02 -4.50 -17.24
CA ALA A 41 -26.58 -4.75 -17.22
C ALA A 41 -26.06 -4.98 -15.80
N GLN A 42 -25.13 -5.91 -15.66
CA GLN A 42 -24.38 -6.10 -14.43
C GLN A 42 -23.23 -5.10 -14.38
N THR A 43 -23.16 -4.34 -13.29
CA THR A 43 -22.05 -3.42 -13.10
C THR A 43 -20.96 -4.07 -12.24
N ILE A 44 -19.78 -4.23 -12.82
CA ILE A 44 -18.60 -4.75 -12.16
C ILE A 44 -17.54 -3.67 -12.15
N ILE A 45 -17.12 -3.23 -10.97
CA ILE A 45 -15.91 -2.40 -10.85
C ILE A 45 -14.71 -3.33 -10.70
N LYS A 46 -13.79 -3.23 -11.65
CA LYS A 46 -12.46 -3.84 -11.57
C LYS A 46 -11.49 -2.77 -11.10
N THR A 47 -10.99 -2.91 -9.89
CA THR A 47 -9.91 -2.04 -9.41
C THR A 47 -8.61 -2.53 -10.03
N ILE A 48 -8.09 -1.77 -10.98
CA ILE A 48 -6.74 -1.98 -11.50
C ILE A 48 -5.82 -1.24 -10.54
N GLY A 49 -5.19 -1.98 -9.62
CA GLY A 49 -4.16 -1.45 -8.74
C GLY A 49 -2.79 -1.75 -9.34
N ASP A 50 -1.91 -0.76 -9.35
CA ASP A 50 -0.50 -1.00 -9.65
C ASP A 50 0.08 -1.92 -8.58
N LYS A 51 0.76 -2.99 -9.00
CA LYS A 51 1.28 -4.01 -8.09
C LYS A 51 2.29 -3.46 -7.09
N ASP A 52 2.93 -2.37 -7.43
CA ASP A 52 4.02 -1.75 -6.66
C ASP A 52 3.63 -0.39 -6.07
N PHE A 53 2.34 -0.08 -6.01
CA PHE A 53 1.88 1.17 -5.42
C PHE A 53 2.13 1.20 -3.91
N LYS A 54 2.84 2.24 -3.44
CA LYS A 54 3.04 2.54 -2.02
C LYS A 54 2.36 3.86 -1.68
N LYS A 55 1.55 3.88 -0.63
CA LYS A 55 1.02 5.12 -0.08
C LYS A 55 2.12 5.80 0.73
N LEU A 56 2.42 7.03 0.37
CA LEU A 56 3.43 7.88 1.00
C LEU A 56 2.77 9.13 1.56
N PHE A 57 2.93 9.36 2.84
CA PHE A 57 2.44 10.55 3.53
C PHE A 57 3.60 11.55 3.67
N ILE A 58 3.93 12.18 2.54
CA ILE A 58 5.14 13.03 2.43
C ILE A 58 5.15 14.18 3.43
N GLY A 59 4.01 14.81 3.69
CA GLY A 59 3.90 15.89 4.68
C GLY A 59 4.39 15.45 6.06
N ALA A 60 3.93 14.29 6.54
CA ALA A 60 4.33 13.74 7.82
C ALA A 60 5.84 13.40 7.90
N ILE A 61 6.46 13.07 6.76
CA ILE A 61 7.92 12.87 6.69
C ILE A 61 8.64 14.21 6.73
N LEU A 62 8.17 15.19 5.96
CA LEU A 62 8.77 16.54 5.90
C LEU A 62 8.73 17.23 7.25
N ASP A 63 7.63 17.11 8.01
CA ASP A 63 7.48 17.68 9.34
C ASP A 63 8.46 17.11 10.38
N LYS A 64 9.00 15.91 10.13
CA LYS A 64 9.93 15.21 11.03
C LYS A 64 11.40 15.41 10.68
N ILE A 65 11.72 16.00 9.54
CA ILE A 65 13.08 16.15 9.03
C ILE A 65 13.34 17.60 8.63
N ASP A 66 14.08 18.33 9.45
CA ASP A 66 14.34 19.75 9.30
C ASP A 66 15.20 20.14 8.08
N ALA A 67 15.95 19.23 7.50
CA ALA A 67 16.80 19.55 6.35
C ALA A 67 17.06 18.35 5.45
N PHE A 68 16.67 18.47 4.18
CA PHE A 68 16.99 17.51 3.15
C PHE A 68 18.28 17.89 2.41
N SER A 69 19.35 17.08 2.59
CA SER A 69 20.41 17.02 1.60
C SER A 69 20.06 15.98 0.55
N THR A 70 20.64 16.09 -0.66
CA THR A 70 20.42 15.11 -1.74
C THR A 70 20.72 13.67 -1.30
N ALA A 71 21.77 13.44 -0.51
CA ALA A 71 22.13 12.13 0.01
C ALA A 71 21.11 11.59 1.02
N LYS A 72 20.58 12.46 1.89
CA LYS A 72 19.53 12.10 2.85
C LYS A 72 18.24 11.69 2.12
N LEU A 73 17.80 12.50 1.17
CA LEU A 73 16.61 12.23 0.38
C LEU A 73 16.78 10.94 -0.41
N LYS A 74 17.92 10.73 -1.07
CA LYS A 74 18.24 9.51 -1.80
C LYS A 74 18.11 8.28 -0.91
N PHE A 75 18.66 8.33 0.30
CA PHE A 75 18.60 7.20 1.24
C PHE A 75 17.19 6.93 1.74
N ILE A 76 16.42 7.96 2.07
CA ILE A 76 15.03 7.82 2.53
C ILE A 76 14.14 7.22 1.42
N LEU A 77 14.26 7.72 0.19
CA LEU A 77 13.54 7.17 -0.95
C LEU A 77 13.92 5.70 -1.18
N TRP A 78 15.20 5.37 -1.11
CA TRP A 78 15.68 4.01 -1.22
C TRP A 78 15.09 3.09 -0.14
N LEU A 79 15.02 3.54 1.13
CA LEU A 79 14.36 2.79 2.21
C LEU A 79 12.89 2.51 1.89
N ILE A 80 12.17 3.53 1.42
CA ILE A 80 10.75 3.43 1.06
C ILE A 80 10.55 2.44 -0.08
N GLU A 81 11.38 2.48 -1.11
CA GLU A 81 11.28 1.61 -2.27
C GLU A 81 11.61 0.16 -1.94
N ASN A 82 12.58 -0.06 -1.06
CA ASN A 82 13.09 -1.39 -0.74
C ASN A 82 12.45 -2.04 0.50
N ALA A 83 11.54 -1.35 1.19
CA ALA A 83 10.78 -1.94 2.27
C ALA A 83 9.84 -3.04 1.74
N ASP A 84 9.80 -4.16 2.43
CA ASP A 84 8.91 -5.27 2.10
C ASP A 84 7.44 -4.97 2.45
N LYS A 85 6.55 -5.92 2.19
CA LYS A 85 5.11 -5.80 2.50
C LYS A 85 4.80 -5.64 4.00
N GLN A 86 5.76 -5.92 4.86
CA GLN A 86 5.67 -5.73 6.30
C GLN A 86 6.41 -4.47 6.76
N ASN A 87 6.76 -3.57 5.84
CA ASN A 87 7.54 -2.36 6.06
C ASN A 87 8.92 -2.62 6.67
N ARG A 88 9.50 -3.82 6.45
CA ARG A 88 10.81 -4.18 6.98
C ARG A 88 11.92 -3.79 6.02
N ILE A 89 13.01 -3.31 6.60
CA ILE A 89 14.33 -3.16 5.98
C ILE A 89 15.30 -4.03 6.79
N ILE A 90 16.04 -4.87 6.11
CA ILE A 90 16.99 -5.80 6.74
C ILE A 90 18.39 -5.52 6.21
N GLY A 91 19.31 -5.27 7.11
CA GLY A 91 20.72 -5.05 6.80
C GLY A 91 21.46 -4.26 7.85
N THR A 92 22.76 -4.50 7.93
CA THR A 92 23.69 -3.66 8.70
C THR A 92 23.87 -2.31 8.01
N PHE A 93 24.37 -1.29 8.68
CA PHE A 93 24.64 0.02 8.06
C PHE A 93 25.56 -0.09 6.84
N LYS A 94 26.52 -1.01 6.87
CA LYS A 94 27.38 -1.25 5.70
C LYS A 94 26.60 -1.82 4.53
N GLN A 95 25.77 -2.82 4.76
CA GLN A 95 24.91 -3.41 3.71
C GLN A 95 23.92 -2.38 3.16
N LEU A 96 23.32 -1.56 4.02
CA LEU A 96 22.41 -0.49 3.57
C LEU A 96 23.14 0.58 2.77
N SER A 97 24.40 0.91 3.16
CA SER A 97 25.26 1.82 2.41
C SER A 97 25.58 1.27 1.02
N ASP A 98 26.05 0.04 0.95
CA ASP A 98 26.42 -0.61 -0.30
C ASP A 98 25.21 -0.74 -1.26
N ALA A 99 24.05 -1.11 -0.73
CA ALA A 99 22.84 -1.30 -1.52
C ALA A 99 22.20 0.02 -1.99
N SER A 100 22.21 1.06 -1.15
CA SER A 100 21.62 2.37 -1.48
C SER A 100 22.54 3.26 -2.33
N GLY A 101 23.84 2.96 -2.37
CA GLY A 101 24.85 3.81 -2.97
C GLY A 101 25.08 5.12 -2.20
N VAL A 102 24.70 5.17 -0.92
CA VAL A 102 24.94 6.29 -0.01
C VAL A 102 26.08 5.94 0.93
N SER A 103 26.97 6.89 1.22
CA SER A 103 28.17 6.61 2.04
C SER A 103 27.80 6.06 3.42
N PHE A 104 28.64 5.16 3.94
CA PHE A 104 28.46 4.58 5.28
C PHE A 104 28.33 5.65 6.37
N ALA A 105 29.15 6.71 6.31
CA ALA A 105 29.08 7.81 7.27
C ALA A 105 27.70 8.51 7.25
N THR A 106 27.11 8.67 6.07
CA THR A 106 25.76 9.25 5.92
C THR A 106 24.70 8.31 6.50
N VAL A 107 24.76 7.01 6.18
CA VAL A 107 23.82 6.00 6.72
C VAL A 107 23.93 5.92 8.25
N ALA A 108 25.15 5.84 8.79
CA ALA A 108 25.40 5.78 10.23
C ALA A 108 24.88 7.00 10.99
N ARG A 109 24.85 8.17 10.35
CA ARG A 109 24.29 9.40 10.92
C ARG A 109 22.77 9.45 10.78
N LEU A 110 22.22 9.00 9.64
CA LEU A 110 20.80 9.09 9.36
C LEU A 110 19.96 8.09 10.13
N MET A 111 20.41 6.85 10.28
CA MET A 111 19.63 5.81 10.94
C MET A 111 19.22 6.15 12.37
N PRO A 112 20.09 6.69 13.24
CA PRO A 112 19.68 7.19 14.56
C PRO A 112 18.66 8.33 14.48
N MET A 113 18.87 9.31 13.58
CA MET A 113 17.94 10.43 13.38
C MET A 113 16.54 9.96 12.95
N LEU A 114 16.47 9.00 12.04
CA LEU A 114 15.20 8.41 11.59
C LEU A 114 14.49 7.66 12.73
N ARG A 115 15.23 7.08 13.66
CA ARG A 115 14.67 6.44 14.85
C ARG A 115 14.15 7.46 15.85
N GLU A 116 14.89 8.52 16.12
CA GLU A 116 14.46 9.62 17.01
C GLU A 116 13.22 10.33 16.47
N ALA A 117 13.13 10.50 15.16
CA ALA A 117 11.97 11.07 14.48
C ALA A 117 10.78 10.11 14.36
N ASP A 118 10.87 8.90 14.90
CA ASP A 118 9.86 7.83 14.77
C ASP A 118 9.44 7.52 13.32
N ILE A 119 10.39 7.66 12.40
CA ILE A 119 10.20 7.26 11.01
C ILE A 119 10.41 5.76 10.86
N LEU A 120 11.31 5.18 11.66
CA LEU A 120 11.52 3.74 11.74
C LEU A 120 11.91 3.32 13.16
N ARG A 121 11.70 2.05 13.47
CA ARG A 121 12.10 1.43 14.75
C ARG A 121 12.94 0.20 14.52
N LEU A 122 13.86 -0.07 15.44
CA LEU A 122 14.69 -1.28 15.43
C LEU A 122 13.91 -2.42 16.11
N LYS A 123 13.49 -3.42 15.33
CA LYS A 123 12.79 -4.60 15.85
C LYS A 123 13.75 -5.62 16.47
N SER A 124 14.86 -5.85 15.80
CA SER A 124 15.93 -6.77 16.22
C SER A 124 17.23 -6.36 15.52
N PRO A 125 18.38 -6.90 15.87
CA PRO A 125 19.64 -6.54 15.22
C PRO A 125 19.51 -6.53 13.70
N SER A 126 19.83 -5.41 13.07
CA SER A 126 19.76 -5.19 11.60
C SER A 126 18.37 -5.35 10.96
N VAL A 127 17.28 -5.36 11.74
CA VAL A 127 15.91 -5.39 11.24
C VAL A 127 15.16 -4.14 11.68
N TYR A 128 14.81 -3.29 10.74
CA TYR A 128 14.12 -2.03 10.95
C TYR A 128 12.71 -2.10 10.39
N ILE A 129 11.75 -1.46 11.03
CA ILE A 129 10.38 -1.33 10.56
C ILE A 129 10.10 0.14 10.30
N ILE A 130 9.69 0.48 9.07
CA ILE A 130 9.25 1.83 8.73
C ILE A 130 7.85 2.04 9.30
N ASN A 131 7.62 3.22 9.86
CA ASN A 131 6.33 3.59 10.44
C ASN A 131 5.20 3.48 9.40
N PRO A 132 4.21 2.60 9.60
CA PRO A 132 3.11 2.41 8.65
C PRO A 132 2.19 3.62 8.50
N ASP A 133 2.27 4.61 9.40
CA ASP A 133 1.57 5.89 9.25
C ASP A 133 2.22 6.79 8.20
N LEU A 134 3.49 6.58 7.90
CA LEU A 134 4.25 7.38 6.93
C LEU A 134 4.25 6.73 5.55
N VAL A 135 4.44 5.41 5.50
CA VAL A 135 4.55 4.64 4.25
C VAL A 135 3.87 3.29 4.40
N THR A 136 3.08 2.89 3.42
CA THR A 136 2.53 1.54 3.37
C THR A 136 2.25 1.09 1.94
N SER A 137 2.51 -0.18 1.66
CA SER A 137 2.16 -0.87 0.40
C SER A 137 0.96 -1.80 0.54
N VAL A 138 0.31 -1.83 1.72
CA VAL A 138 -0.79 -2.74 2.01
C VAL A 138 -2.14 -2.02 2.13
N SER A 139 -3.22 -2.79 2.13
CA SER A 139 -4.57 -2.27 2.33
C SER A 139 -4.76 -1.66 3.73
N SER A 140 -5.80 -0.84 3.90
CA SER A 140 -6.08 -0.15 5.17
C SER A 140 -6.19 -1.09 6.36
N ASN A 141 -6.82 -2.25 6.21
CA ASN A 141 -6.95 -3.23 7.30
C ASN A 141 -5.60 -3.83 7.70
N ASN A 142 -4.78 -4.18 6.71
CA ASN A 142 -3.43 -4.70 6.95
C ASN A 142 -2.51 -3.63 7.53
N ARG A 143 -2.71 -2.36 7.17
CA ARG A 143 -1.99 -1.23 7.75
C ARG A 143 -2.26 -1.10 9.26
N GLN A 144 -3.51 -1.25 9.70
CA GLN A 144 -3.85 -1.23 11.12
C GLN A 144 -3.11 -2.33 11.90
N ALA A 145 -3.04 -3.54 11.35
CA ALA A 145 -2.30 -4.65 11.96
C ALA A 145 -0.79 -4.34 12.02
N LEU A 146 -0.22 -3.72 10.99
CA LEU A 146 1.18 -3.29 10.99
C LEU A 146 1.43 -2.19 12.03
N LEU A 147 0.51 -1.24 12.20
CA LEU A 147 0.61 -0.18 13.21
C LEU A 147 0.62 -0.72 14.63
N VAL A 148 -0.24 -1.69 14.94
CA VAL A 148 -0.23 -2.35 16.26
C VAL A 148 1.14 -2.97 16.52
N ARG A 149 1.67 -3.77 15.58
CA ARG A 149 2.99 -4.38 15.70
C ARG A 149 4.12 -3.36 15.79
N TYR A 150 4.02 -2.25 15.07
CA TYR A 150 5.01 -1.18 15.11
C TYR A 150 5.04 -0.51 16.50
N LYS A 151 3.88 -0.28 17.10
CA LYS A 151 3.76 0.33 18.44
C LYS A 151 4.28 -0.57 19.56
N GLU A 152 4.27 -1.90 19.36
CA GLU A 152 4.85 -2.86 20.30
C GLU A 152 6.38 -2.83 20.32
N ILE A 153 7.01 -2.30 19.27
CA ILE A 153 8.47 -2.12 19.23
C ILE A 153 8.82 -0.88 20.05
N GLU A 154 9.69 -1.05 21.07
CA GLU A 154 10.11 0.08 21.90
C GLU A 154 10.71 1.22 21.05
N SER A 155 10.15 2.40 21.20
CA SER A 155 10.80 3.62 20.70
C SER A 155 11.97 3.92 21.63
N LYS A 156 13.19 3.74 21.17
CA LYS A 156 14.33 4.31 21.88
C LYS A 156 14.23 5.84 21.79
N LYS A 157 13.85 6.41 22.91
CA LYS A 157 14.09 7.83 23.19
C LYS A 157 15.58 8.09 23.31
#